data_cbf8e67dfa72b5943d8fe855356d2aea
#
_entry.id   cbf8e67dfa72b5943d8fe855356d2aea
#
_cell.length_a   1.000
_cell.length_b   1.000
_cell.length_c   1.000
_cell.angle_alpha   90.00
_cell.angle_beta   90.00
_cell.angle_gamma   90.00
#
_symmetry.space_group_name_H-M   'P 1'
#
loop_
_entity.id
_entity.type
_entity.pdbx_description
1 polymer ?
#
loop_
_entity_poly.entity_id
_entity_poly.type
_entity_poly.pdbx_seq_one_letter_code
_entity_poly.pdbx_strand_id
1 'polypeptide(L)'
;QAKGFLVEEMVPPPVGELLVGLRRDPVYGVSLTIGTGGITAELLGDTQTLILPVNADEVLAAISRLRLAPLLTGYRGKPQADLAAAITAIMAMANAMQNDARLDEIEVNPLMVASRGNGAIAADAVIWINDDQGE
;
A
#
# COMPACT_ATOMS: atom_id res chain seq x y z
N GLN A 1 4.85 22.37 -24.64
CA GLN A 1 4.13 21.53 -25.62
C GLN A 1 3.95 20.14 -25.01
N ALA A 2 2.71 19.69 -24.89
CA ALA A 2 2.42 18.33 -24.46
C ALA A 2 3.01 17.35 -25.49
N LYS A 3 3.81 16.37 -25.02
CA LYS A 3 4.48 15.39 -25.88
C LYS A 3 3.59 14.17 -26.22
N GLY A 4 2.40 14.08 -25.63
CA GLY A 4 1.46 12.97 -25.82
C GLY A 4 0.35 12.98 -24.78
N PHE A 5 -0.52 11.98 -24.86
CA PHE A 5 -1.59 11.72 -23.91
C PHE A 5 -1.41 10.31 -23.34
N LEU A 6 -1.59 10.17 -22.03
CA LEU A 6 -1.73 8.89 -21.35
C LEU A 6 -3.23 8.57 -21.25
N VAL A 7 -3.63 7.41 -21.73
CA VAL A 7 -5.01 6.93 -21.63
C VAL A 7 -5.03 5.70 -20.73
N GLU A 8 -5.75 5.80 -19.64
CA GLU A 8 -5.86 4.75 -18.63
C GLU A 8 -7.31 4.35 -18.40
N GLU A 9 -7.50 3.15 -17.87
CA GLU A 9 -8.81 2.71 -17.43
C GLU A 9 -9.28 3.53 -16.23
N MET A 10 -10.56 3.97 -16.27
CA MET A 10 -11.15 4.66 -15.12
C MET A 10 -11.50 3.66 -14.02
N VAL A 11 -10.81 3.73 -12.91
CA VAL A 11 -11.08 2.88 -11.75
C VAL A 11 -12.35 3.36 -11.05
N PRO A 12 -13.32 2.47 -10.77
CA PRO A 12 -14.50 2.83 -9.99
C PRO A 12 -14.12 3.32 -8.58
N PRO A 13 -14.96 4.17 -7.94
CA PRO A 13 -14.69 4.64 -6.60
C PRO A 13 -14.46 3.47 -5.62
N PRO A 14 -13.33 3.44 -4.89
CA PRO A 14 -13.01 2.37 -3.95
C PRO A 14 -13.85 2.48 -2.67
N VAL A 15 -13.90 1.40 -1.89
CA VAL A 15 -14.44 1.42 -0.52
C VAL A 15 -13.49 2.19 0.40
N GLY A 16 -12.19 2.07 0.16
CA GLY A 16 -11.17 2.82 0.88
C GLY A 16 -9.86 2.87 0.12
N GLU A 17 -9.01 3.77 0.56
CA GLU A 17 -7.69 4.01 -0.02
C GLU A 17 -6.63 3.83 1.06
N LEU A 18 -5.60 3.06 0.76
CA LEU A 18 -4.45 2.84 1.63
C LEU A 18 -3.20 3.48 1.03
N LEU A 19 -2.35 4.00 1.90
CA LEU A 19 -0.95 4.26 1.61
C LEU A 19 -0.15 3.04 2.04
N VAL A 20 0.73 2.56 1.18
CA VAL A 20 1.65 1.46 1.47
C VAL A 20 3.04 1.87 1.06
N GLY A 21 3.94 1.98 2.02
CA GLY A 21 5.34 2.32 1.81
C GLY A 21 6.26 1.24 2.38
N LEU A 22 7.22 0.80 1.60
CA LEU A 22 8.31 -0.06 2.07
C LEU A 22 9.63 0.67 1.83
N ARG A 23 10.47 0.69 2.84
CA ARG A 23 11.76 1.36 2.76
C ARG A 23 12.85 0.54 3.42
N ARG A 24 13.99 0.44 2.75
CA ARG A 24 15.18 -0.22 3.29
C ARG A 24 15.96 0.75 4.17
N ASP A 25 16.18 0.33 5.40
CA ASP A 25 17.00 1.06 6.36
C ASP A 25 18.26 0.25 6.68
N PRO A 26 19.46 0.86 6.67
CA PRO A 26 20.70 0.14 6.87
C PRO A 26 20.86 -0.41 8.30
N VAL A 27 20.08 0.09 9.26
CA VAL A 27 20.16 -0.33 10.66
C VAL A 27 19.05 -1.31 11.02
N TYR A 28 17.82 -1.00 10.62
CA TYR A 28 16.62 -1.75 11.04
C TYR A 28 16.10 -2.75 10.02
N GLY A 29 16.68 -2.77 8.80
CA GLY A 29 16.20 -3.60 7.71
C GLY A 29 15.07 -2.93 6.93
N VAL A 30 14.08 -3.70 6.46
CA VAL A 30 12.99 -3.13 5.66
C VAL A 30 11.80 -2.80 6.58
N SER A 31 11.39 -1.55 6.58
CA SER A 31 10.15 -1.11 7.22
C SER A 31 8.98 -1.15 6.24
N LEU A 32 7.80 -1.52 6.72
CA LEU A 32 6.51 -1.46 6.03
C LEU A 32 5.63 -0.45 6.77
N THR A 33 5.25 0.62 6.09
CA THR A 33 4.28 1.60 6.59
C THR A 33 2.95 1.41 5.86
N ILE A 34 1.88 1.27 6.62
CA ILE A 34 0.50 1.19 6.11
C ILE A 34 -0.27 2.33 6.72
N GLY A 35 -0.96 3.10 5.91
CA GLY A 35 -1.72 4.26 6.39
C GLY A 35 -2.99 4.50 5.58
N THR A 36 -3.73 5.50 6.01
CA THR A 36 -4.83 6.06 5.20
C THR A 36 -4.24 6.68 3.95
N GLY A 37 -4.72 6.28 2.77
CA GLY A 37 -4.27 6.79 1.48
C GLY A 37 -5.07 8.03 1.01
N GLY A 38 -4.68 8.53 -0.16
CA GLY A 38 -5.32 9.67 -0.80
C GLY A 38 -4.99 11.02 -0.17
N ILE A 39 -5.78 12.03 -0.48
CA ILE A 39 -5.55 13.45 -0.11
C ILE A 39 -5.52 13.66 1.42
N THR A 40 -6.20 12.81 2.19
CA THR A 40 -6.30 12.92 3.65
C THR A 40 -5.13 12.29 4.40
N ALA A 41 -4.27 11.52 3.72
CA ALA A 41 -3.15 10.80 4.32
C ALA A 41 -2.22 11.72 5.12
N GLU A 42 -1.81 12.83 4.50
CA GLU A 42 -0.88 13.79 5.10
C GLU A 42 -1.46 14.55 6.29
N LEU A 43 -2.78 14.79 6.27
CA LEU A 43 -3.47 15.54 7.32
C LEU A 43 -3.74 14.72 8.59
N LEU A 44 -3.99 13.43 8.44
CA LEU A 44 -4.41 12.57 9.55
C LEU A 44 -3.25 11.88 10.25
N GLY A 45 -2.12 11.67 9.57
CA GLY A 45 -0.95 10.95 10.11
C GLY A 45 -1.31 9.55 10.67
N ASP A 46 -2.37 8.94 10.11
CA ASP A 46 -2.91 7.66 10.56
C ASP A 46 -2.16 6.53 9.90
N THR A 47 -1.06 6.12 10.50
CA THR A 47 -0.16 5.11 9.97
C THR A 47 0.22 4.06 11.03
N GLN A 48 0.55 2.86 10.55
CA GLN A 48 1.14 1.77 11.31
C GLN A 48 2.43 1.36 10.62
N THR A 49 3.50 1.15 11.40
CA THR A 49 4.79 0.70 10.87
C THR A 49 5.16 -0.66 11.45
N LEU A 50 5.57 -1.56 10.57
CA LEU A 50 6.06 -2.90 10.87
C LEU A 50 7.49 -3.03 10.32
N ILE A 51 8.27 -3.94 10.87
CA ILE A 51 9.58 -4.32 10.33
C ILE A 51 9.48 -5.72 9.74
N LEU A 52 9.98 -5.88 8.50
CA LEU A 52 10.00 -7.19 7.84
C LEU A 52 10.99 -8.16 8.53
N PRO A 53 10.70 -9.46 8.54
CA PRO A 53 9.60 -10.13 7.84
C PRO A 53 8.26 -9.95 8.57
N VAL A 54 7.17 -9.92 7.81
CA VAL A 54 5.80 -9.86 8.31
C VAL A 54 4.96 -10.96 7.67
N ASN A 55 3.85 -11.31 8.31
CA ASN A 55 2.85 -12.21 7.77
C ASN A 55 1.51 -11.51 7.53
N ALA A 56 0.56 -12.20 6.88
CA ALA A 56 -0.74 -11.64 6.53
C ALA A 56 -1.56 -11.21 7.75
N ASP A 57 -1.46 -11.92 8.86
CA ASP A 57 -2.21 -11.60 10.09
C ASP A 57 -1.67 -10.31 10.74
N GLU A 58 -0.36 -10.10 10.72
CA GLU A 58 0.27 -8.86 11.20
C GLU A 58 -0.13 -7.66 10.35
N VAL A 59 -0.17 -7.83 9.02
CA VAL A 59 -0.65 -6.80 8.08
C VAL A 59 -2.12 -6.48 8.34
N LEU A 60 -2.98 -7.49 8.50
CA LEU A 60 -4.39 -7.31 8.85
C LEU A 60 -4.55 -6.58 10.19
N ALA A 61 -3.76 -6.97 11.20
CA ALA A 61 -3.78 -6.31 12.51
C ALA A 61 -3.37 -4.83 12.41
N ALA A 62 -2.38 -4.51 11.58
CA ALA A 62 -1.95 -3.13 11.34
C ALA A 62 -3.06 -2.30 10.66
N ILE A 63 -3.69 -2.82 9.61
CA ILE A 63 -4.83 -2.18 8.94
C ILE A 63 -5.98 -1.95 9.93
N SER A 64 -6.26 -2.92 10.79
CA SER A 64 -7.35 -2.86 11.77
C SER A 64 -7.14 -1.79 12.85
N ARG A 65 -5.92 -1.31 13.07
CA ARG A 65 -5.59 -0.23 14.01
C ARG A 65 -5.72 1.16 13.40
N LEU A 66 -5.86 1.27 12.08
CA LEU A 66 -6.07 2.55 11.43
C LEU A 66 -7.45 3.12 11.81
N ARG A 67 -7.55 4.44 11.92
CA ARG A 67 -8.84 5.13 12.13
C ARG A 67 -9.80 4.89 10.98
N LEU A 68 -9.27 4.64 9.78
CA LEU A 68 -10.02 4.26 8.58
C LEU A 68 -10.67 2.86 8.69
N ALA A 69 -10.16 1.97 9.54
CA ALA A 69 -10.59 0.55 9.60
C ALA A 69 -12.12 0.34 9.64
N PRO A 70 -12.92 1.13 10.39
CA PRO A 70 -14.38 0.97 10.36
C PRO A 70 -15.00 1.15 8.96
N LEU A 71 -14.44 2.02 8.13
CA LEU A 71 -14.92 2.21 6.75
C LEU A 71 -14.62 0.99 5.88
N LEU A 72 -13.49 0.33 6.11
CA LEU A 72 -13.08 -0.88 5.37
C LEU A 72 -13.91 -2.10 5.76
N THR A 73 -14.47 -2.12 6.95
CA THR A 73 -15.26 -3.26 7.47
C THR A 73 -16.77 -3.15 7.26
N GLY A 74 -17.24 -2.12 6.55
CA GLY A 74 -18.66 -1.99 6.19
C GLY A 74 -19.48 -1.08 7.12
N TYR A 75 -18.95 0.08 7.42
CA TYR A 75 -19.61 1.07 8.30
C TYR A 75 -20.94 1.57 7.73
N ARG A 76 -21.99 1.55 8.58
CA ARG A 76 -23.35 2.06 8.27
C ARG A 76 -23.96 1.53 6.97
N GLY A 77 -23.82 0.20 6.74
CA GLY A 77 -24.42 -0.46 5.57
C GLY A 77 -23.66 -0.24 4.26
N LYS A 78 -22.49 0.38 4.28
CA LYS A 78 -21.60 0.42 3.13
C LYS A 78 -20.95 -0.94 2.87
N PRO A 79 -20.55 -1.26 1.63
CA PRO A 79 -19.88 -2.53 1.33
C PRO A 79 -18.57 -2.64 2.11
N GLN A 80 -18.18 -3.87 2.42
CA GLN A 80 -16.87 -4.17 2.98
C GLN A 80 -15.80 -4.10 1.88
N ALA A 81 -14.62 -3.62 2.24
CA ALA A 81 -13.46 -3.61 1.37
C ALA A 81 -12.89 -5.03 1.16
N ASP A 82 -12.25 -5.25 0.04
CA ASP A 82 -11.51 -6.48 -0.26
C ASP A 82 -10.14 -6.49 0.43
N LEU A 83 -10.18 -6.65 1.76
CA LEU A 83 -8.96 -6.68 2.57
C LEU A 83 -8.03 -7.83 2.19
N ALA A 84 -8.58 -8.97 1.73
CA ALA A 84 -7.77 -10.09 1.28
C ALA A 84 -6.90 -9.73 0.07
N ALA A 85 -7.48 -9.01 -0.90
CA ALA A 85 -6.74 -8.52 -2.05
C ALA A 85 -5.71 -7.45 -1.66
N ALA A 86 -6.06 -6.54 -0.76
CA ALA A 86 -5.12 -5.53 -0.25
C ALA A 86 -3.93 -6.17 0.45
N ILE A 87 -4.17 -7.14 1.34
CA ILE A 87 -3.12 -7.88 2.04
C ILE A 87 -2.24 -8.64 1.05
N THR A 88 -2.83 -9.29 0.04
CA THR A 88 -2.08 -9.99 -1.01
C THR A 88 -1.14 -9.04 -1.75
N ALA A 89 -1.59 -7.83 -2.11
CA ALA A 89 -0.77 -6.82 -2.76
C ALA A 89 0.38 -6.35 -1.84
N ILE A 90 0.09 -6.06 -0.58
CA ILE A 90 1.10 -5.64 0.42
C ILE A 90 2.16 -6.74 0.61
N MET A 91 1.73 -7.99 0.75
CA MET A 91 2.66 -9.12 0.89
C MET A 91 3.53 -9.34 -0.35
N ALA A 92 2.97 -9.11 -1.55
CA ALA A 92 3.76 -9.18 -2.79
C ALA A 92 4.87 -8.11 -2.82
N MET A 93 4.56 -6.88 -2.41
CA MET A 93 5.56 -5.80 -2.30
C MET A 93 6.60 -6.10 -1.22
N ALA A 94 6.19 -6.62 -0.06
CA ALA A 94 7.10 -7.03 1.01
C ALA A 94 8.06 -8.13 0.54
N ASN A 95 7.55 -9.12 -0.18
CA ASN A 95 8.37 -10.19 -0.78
C ASN A 95 9.34 -9.65 -1.82
N ALA A 96 8.93 -8.70 -2.67
CA ALA A 96 9.82 -8.06 -3.63
C ALA A 96 11.00 -7.38 -2.92
N MET A 97 10.73 -6.58 -1.88
CA MET A 97 11.77 -5.92 -1.09
C MET A 97 12.74 -6.89 -0.39
N GLN A 98 12.25 -8.06 0.03
CA GLN A 98 13.10 -9.07 0.66
C GLN A 98 13.98 -9.81 -0.34
N ASN A 99 13.47 -10.04 -1.55
CA ASN A 99 14.16 -10.87 -2.56
C ASN A 99 15.03 -10.06 -3.53
N ASP A 100 14.87 -8.75 -3.62
CA ASP A 100 15.71 -7.89 -4.45
C ASP A 100 16.38 -6.79 -3.62
N ALA A 101 17.70 -6.97 -3.39
CA ALA A 101 18.49 -6.02 -2.61
C ALA A 101 18.67 -4.65 -3.30
N ARG A 102 18.38 -4.56 -4.60
CA ARG A 102 18.45 -3.29 -5.34
C ARG A 102 17.27 -2.38 -5.04
N LEU A 103 16.17 -2.92 -4.54
CA LEU A 103 15.01 -2.13 -4.16
C LEU A 103 15.29 -1.39 -2.85
N ASP A 104 15.32 -0.06 -2.91
CA ASP A 104 15.47 0.81 -1.74
C ASP A 104 14.12 1.20 -1.17
N GLU A 105 13.16 1.54 -2.04
CA GLU A 105 11.85 1.98 -1.60
C GLU A 105 10.78 1.60 -2.63
N ILE A 106 9.61 1.21 -2.14
CA ILE A 106 8.37 1.04 -2.91
C ILE A 106 7.28 1.83 -2.20
N GLU A 107 6.65 2.76 -2.89
CA GLU A 107 5.49 3.48 -2.38
C GLU A 107 4.30 3.31 -3.33
N VAL A 108 3.15 2.98 -2.78
CA VAL A 108 1.85 2.98 -3.45
C VAL A 108 0.91 3.90 -2.70
N ASN A 109 0.44 4.96 -3.35
CA ASN A 109 -0.48 5.92 -2.76
C ASN A 109 -1.34 6.62 -3.83
N PRO A 110 -2.61 6.19 -3.96
CA PRO A 110 -3.29 5.19 -3.14
C PRO A 110 -3.23 3.75 -3.70
N LEU A 111 -3.29 2.78 -2.80
CA LEU A 111 -3.80 1.45 -3.08
C LEU A 111 -5.32 1.51 -2.92
N MET A 112 -6.04 1.50 -4.02
CA MET A 112 -7.50 1.59 -4.08
C MET A 112 -8.10 0.22 -3.80
N VAL A 113 -8.84 0.07 -2.68
CA VAL A 113 -9.44 -1.20 -2.27
C VAL A 113 -10.91 -1.20 -2.63
N ALA A 114 -11.28 -2.04 -3.58
CA ALA A 114 -12.65 -2.21 -4.04
C ALA A 114 -13.52 -2.94 -3.00
N SER A 115 -14.81 -3.10 -3.29
CA SER A 115 -15.69 -3.94 -2.46
C SER A 115 -15.23 -5.41 -2.51
N ARG A 116 -15.54 -6.15 -1.45
CA ARG A 116 -15.14 -7.55 -1.25
C ARG A 116 -15.35 -8.41 -2.51
N GLY A 117 -14.30 -9.09 -2.95
CA GLY A 117 -14.27 -9.92 -4.15
C GLY A 117 -13.96 -9.16 -5.44
N ASN A 118 -13.74 -7.83 -5.39
CA ASN A 118 -13.46 -7.01 -6.57
C ASN A 118 -12.01 -6.47 -6.62
N GLY A 119 -11.17 -6.90 -5.68
CA GLY A 119 -9.74 -6.67 -5.76
C GLY A 119 -9.23 -5.36 -5.15
N ALA A 120 -7.96 -5.09 -5.41
CA ALA A 120 -7.28 -3.84 -5.06
C ALA A 120 -6.38 -3.41 -6.22
N ILE A 121 -6.27 -2.10 -6.46
CA ILE A 121 -5.52 -1.52 -7.59
C ILE A 121 -4.57 -0.46 -7.06
N ALA A 122 -3.29 -0.55 -7.42
CA ALA A 122 -2.33 0.52 -7.23
C ALA A 122 -2.59 1.60 -8.28
N ALA A 123 -3.11 2.74 -7.86
CA ALA A 123 -3.42 3.84 -8.78
C ALA A 123 -2.19 4.70 -9.07
N ASP A 124 -1.30 4.84 -8.10
CA ASP A 124 -0.01 5.50 -8.25
C ASP A 124 1.06 4.73 -7.48
N ALA A 125 2.20 4.50 -8.11
CA ALA A 125 3.30 3.75 -7.53
C ALA A 125 4.65 4.35 -7.93
N VAL A 126 5.55 4.43 -6.97
CA VAL A 126 6.94 4.85 -7.18
C VAL A 126 7.86 3.79 -6.61
N ILE A 127 8.90 3.47 -7.36
CA ILE A 127 9.93 2.49 -6.98
C ILE A 127 11.30 3.15 -7.12
N TRP A 128 12.07 3.16 -6.05
CA TRP A 128 13.47 3.58 -6.06
C TRP A 128 14.39 2.36 -6.06
N ILE A 129 15.30 2.37 -7.00
CA ILE A 129 16.28 1.31 -7.21
C ILE A 129 17.66 1.90 -6.95
N ASN A 130 18.44 1.19 -6.15
CA ASN A 130 19.85 1.49 -5.96
C ASN A 130 20.65 0.86 -7.10
N ASP A 131 21.22 1.68 -7.99
CA ASP A 131 22.05 1.22 -9.10
C ASP A 131 23.51 0.90 -8.67
N ASP A 132 23.86 1.15 -7.41
CA ASP A 132 25.18 0.84 -6.84
C ASP A 132 25.38 -0.68 -6.57
N GLN A 133 25.20 -1.49 -7.60
CA GLN A 133 25.72 -2.85 -7.62
C GLN A 133 27.06 -2.87 -8.35
N GLY A 134 28.04 -2.31 -7.65
CA GLY A 134 29.38 -2.78 -7.60
C GLY A 134 30.22 -2.78 -8.88
N GLU A 135 31.20 -1.96 -8.88
CA GLU A 135 32.53 -2.38 -9.36
C GLU A 135 33.23 -3.27 -8.30
#